data_a02bd5674f00d7e88de17da70d35faa1
#
_entry.id   a02bd5674f00d7e88de17da70d35faa1
#
_cell.length_a   1.000
_cell.length_b   1.000
_cell.length_c   1.000
_cell.angle_alpha   90.00
_cell.angle_beta   90.00
_cell.angle_gamma   90.00
#
_symmetry.space_group_name_H-M   'P 1'
#
loop_
_entity.id
_entity.type
_entity.pdbx_description
1 polymer ?
#
loop_
_entity_poly.entity_id
_entity_poly.type
_entity_poly.pdbx_seq_one_letter_code
_entity_poly.pdbx_strand_id
1 'polypeptide(L)'
;MNSRVPVSIEWHKNGAAPSIREEAFTRVVGPYGCLIVLRESLELEQSLKIVNLATNESNSAVIVWKGQERPDGWELGIELIRPDMNFWGLEL
;
A
#
# COMPACT_ATOMS: atom_id res chain seq x y z
N MET A 1 0.26 9.46 11.17
CA MET A 1 1.68 9.54 11.57
C MET A 1 2.55 9.51 10.33
N ASN A 2 3.46 10.45 10.21
CA ASN A 2 4.45 10.43 9.15
C ASN A 2 5.50 9.37 9.48
N SER A 3 5.55 8.32 8.68
CA SER A 3 6.46 7.23 8.94
C SER A 3 6.84 6.53 7.64
N ARG A 4 8.10 6.17 7.51
CA ARG A 4 8.64 5.53 6.34
C ARG A 4 8.83 4.03 6.60
N VAL A 5 7.83 3.25 6.27
CA VAL A 5 7.85 1.80 6.45
C VAL A 5 8.04 1.14 5.08
N PRO A 6 8.99 0.21 4.94
CA PRO A 6 9.16 -0.50 3.67
C PRO A 6 8.02 -1.50 3.47
N VAL A 7 7.40 -1.46 2.32
CA VAL A 7 6.27 -2.32 1.99
C VAL A 7 6.44 -2.92 0.60
N SER A 8 5.80 -4.06 0.39
CA SER A 8 5.62 -4.67 -0.92
C SER A 8 4.15 -4.63 -1.26
N ILE A 9 3.84 -4.14 -2.44
CA ILE A 9 2.47 -4.07 -2.96
C ILE A 9 2.36 -5.07 -4.10
N GLU A 10 1.37 -5.95 -4.02
CA GLU A 10 1.16 -6.99 -5.03
C GLU A 10 -0.29 -6.95 -5.51
N TRP A 11 -0.48 -6.95 -6.82
CA TRP A 11 -1.81 -6.91 -7.42
C TRP A 11 -1.83 -7.69 -8.73
N HIS A 12 -3.05 -7.98 -9.23
CA HIS A 12 -3.26 -8.62 -10.52
C HIS A 12 -3.78 -7.60 -11.51
N LYS A 13 -3.12 -7.47 -12.65
CA LYS A 13 -3.50 -6.50 -13.67
C LYS A 13 -4.76 -6.93 -14.42
N ASN A 14 -4.88 -8.20 -14.73
CA ASN A 14 -6.06 -8.82 -15.32
C ASN A 14 -6.22 -10.18 -14.66
N GLY A 15 -7.43 -10.65 -14.50
CA GLY A 15 -7.74 -11.82 -13.69
C GLY A 15 -6.89 -13.07 -13.93
N ALA A 16 -6.37 -13.28 -15.15
CA ALA A 16 -5.56 -14.45 -15.48
C ALA A 16 -4.06 -14.16 -15.54
N ALA A 17 -3.65 -12.90 -15.41
CA ALA A 17 -2.24 -12.51 -15.51
C ALA A 17 -1.50 -12.84 -14.19
N PRO A 18 -0.17 -13.08 -14.25
CA PRO A 18 0.62 -13.18 -13.04
C PRO A 18 0.51 -11.90 -12.22
N SER A 19 0.70 -12.02 -10.91
CA SER A 19 0.71 -10.85 -10.05
C SER A 19 1.90 -9.94 -10.37
N ILE A 20 1.69 -8.66 -10.17
CA ILE A 20 2.74 -7.63 -10.29
C ILE A 20 3.08 -7.21 -8.88
N ARG A 21 4.36 -7.02 -8.61
CA ARG A 21 4.85 -6.63 -7.30
C ARG A 21 5.75 -5.42 -7.43
N GLU A 22 5.55 -4.45 -6.56
CA GLU A 22 6.41 -3.28 -6.46
C GLU A 22 6.70 -3.00 -5.00
N GLU A 23 7.96 -2.66 -4.68
CA GLU A 23 8.34 -2.25 -3.34
C GLU A 23 8.33 -0.73 -3.26
N ALA A 24 7.91 -0.23 -2.10
CA ALA A 24 7.79 1.21 -1.87
C ALA A 24 7.99 1.50 -0.39
N PHE A 25 8.02 2.78 -0.06
CA PHE A 25 8.01 3.23 1.33
C PHE A 25 6.72 4.01 1.57
N THR A 26 6.15 3.83 2.75
CA THR A 26 5.02 4.66 3.16
C THR A 26 5.47 6.09 3.39
N ARG A 27 4.51 7.02 3.29
CA ARG A 27 4.70 8.43 3.65
C ARG A 27 3.96 8.73 4.93
N VAL A 28 2.78 8.17 5.07
CA VAL A 28 1.92 8.32 6.24
C VAL A 28 1.34 6.95 6.54
N VAL A 29 1.26 6.59 7.82
CA VAL A 29 0.61 5.36 8.26
C VAL A 29 -0.40 5.67 9.35
N GLY A 30 -1.44 4.85 9.43
CA GLY A 30 -2.45 4.90 10.47
C GLY A 30 -3.06 3.52 10.66
N PRO A 31 -3.96 3.37 11.66
CA PRO A 31 -4.54 2.06 11.95
C PRO A 31 -5.38 1.49 10.81
N TYR A 32 -5.88 2.34 9.92
CA TYR A 32 -6.74 1.91 8.82
C TYR A 32 -6.04 1.79 7.48
N GLY A 33 -4.82 2.31 7.34
CA GLY A 33 -4.13 2.27 6.06
C GLY A 33 -2.89 3.14 6.01
N CYS A 34 -2.53 3.51 4.78
CA CYS A 34 -1.32 4.31 4.56
C CYS A 34 -1.41 5.12 3.26
N LEU A 35 -0.49 6.05 3.14
CA LEU A 35 -0.24 6.78 1.89
C LEU A 35 1.11 6.34 1.35
N ILE A 36 1.16 5.98 0.08
CA ILE A 36 2.38 5.56 -0.61
C ILE A 36 2.52 6.28 -1.94
N VAL A 37 3.70 6.14 -2.55
CA VAL A 37 3.92 6.55 -3.94
C VAL A 37 4.40 5.32 -4.69
N LEU A 38 3.65 4.92 -5.74
CA LEU A 38 4.01 3.80 -6.61
C LEU A 38 4.30 4.31 -8.02
N ARG A 39 5.20 3.64 -8.72
CA ARG A 39 5.45 3.94 -10.13
C ARG A 39 4.26 3.59 -11.00
N GLU A 40 3.56 2.51 -10.67
CA GLU A 40 2.35 2.12 -11.38
C GLU A 40 1.16 2.93 -10.89
N SER A 41 0.34 3.39 -11.83
CA SER A 41 -0.89 4.11 -11.53
C SER A 41 -2.01 3.10 -11.35
N LEU A 42 -2.32 2.76 -10.10
CA LEU A 42 -3.43 1.87 -9.81
C LEU A 42 -4.73 2.66 -9.72
N GLU A 43 -5.83 2.02 -10.09
CA GLU A 43 -7.13 2.65 -10.08
C GLU A 43 -7.79 2.57 -8.69
N LEU A 44 -8.76 3.45 -8.46
CA LEU A 44 -9.60 3.37 -7.27
C LEU A 44 -10.26 2.00 -7.19
N GLU A 45 -10.38 1.48 -5.99
CA GLU A 45 -11.00 0.19 -5.68
C GLU A 45 -10.19 -1.02 -6.16
N GLN A 46 -8.97 -0.80 -6.68
CA GLN A 46 -8.08 -1.91 -7.00
C GLN A 46 -7.72 -2.66 -5.72
N SER A 47 -7.99 -3.96 -5.71
CA SER A 47 -7.59 -4.84 -4.61
C SER A 47 -6.12 -5.18 -4.72
N LEU A 48 -5.45 -5.29 -3.59
CA LEU A 48 -4.04 -5.61 -3.53
C LEU A 48 -3.69 -6.31 -2.23
N LYS A 49 -2.48 -6.86 -2.18
CA LYS A 49 -1.89 -7.40 -0.97
C LYS A 49 -0.73 -6.47 -0.57
N ILE A 50 -0.71 -6.08 0.68
CA ILE A 50 0.38 -5.28 1.22
C ILE A 50 1.15 -6.11 2.25
N VAL A 51 2.48 -6.09 2.14
CA VAL A 51 3.36 -6.77 3.08
C VAL A 51 4.26 -5.72 3.72
N ASN A 52 4.28 -5.69 5.03
CA ASN A 52 5.24 -4.89 5.77
C ASN A 52 6.57 -5.64 5.76
N LEU A 53 7.55 -5.14 5.02
CA LEU A 53 8.82 -5.85 4.85
C LEU A 53 9.68 -5.86 6.12
N ALA A 54 9.39 -4.99 7.07
CA ALA A 54 10.10 -4.99 8.36
C ALA A 54 9.63 -6.11 9.29
N THR A 55 8.37 -6.51 9.19
CA THR A 55 7.78 -7.54 10.07
C THR A 55 7.38 -8.81 9.35
N ASN A 56 7.30 -8.78 8.02
CA ASN A 56 6.76 -9.84 7.16
C ASN A 56 5.25 -10.10 7.36
N GLU A 57 4.54 -9.21 8.02
CA GLU A 57 3.09 -9.32 8.12
C GLU A 57 2.44 -8.83 6.84
N SER A 58 1.34 -9.47 6.45
CA SER A 58 0.59 -9.12 5.25
C SER A 58 -0.85 -8.82 5.58
N ASN A 59 -1.48 -8.05 4.71
CA ASN A 59 -2.90 -7.72 4.80
C ASN A 59 -3.45 -7.54 3.40
N SER A 60 -4.74 -7.78 3.25
CA SER A 60 -5.45 -7.40 2.03
C SER A 60 -5.84 -5.93 2.15
N ALA A 61 -5.83 -5.23 1.02
CA ALA A 61 -6.07 -3.80 1.02
C ALA A 61 -6.69 -3.36 -0.30
N VAL A 62 -7.12 -2.13 -0.34
CA VAL A 62 -7.78 -1.56 -1.51
C VAL A 62 -7.35 -0.10 -1.66
N ILE A 63 -7.24 0.36 -2.92
CA ILE A 63 -6.95 1.75 -3.22
C ILE A 63 -8.23 2.57 -2.98
N VAL A 64 -8.17 3.52 -2.06
CA VAL A 64 -9.33 4.37 -1.72
C VAL A 64 -9.12 5.82 -2.10
N TRP A 65 -7.90 6.22 -2.44
CA TRP A 65 -7.61 7.59 -2.83
C TRP A 65 -6.47 7.62 -3.84
N LYS A 66 -6.59 8.48 -4.82
CA LYS A 66 -5.56 8.66 -5.84
C LYS A 66 -5.26 10.15 -5.94
N GLY A 67 -4.03 10.50 -5.64
CA GLY A 67 -3.58 11.88 -5.64
C GLY A 67 -2.88 12.27 -6.93
N GLN A 68 -1.87 13.10 -6.80
CA GLN A 68 -1.15 13.65 -7.94
C GLN A 68 0.01 12.75 -8.35
N GLU A 69 0.39 12.88 -9.62
CA GLU A 69 1.63 12.30 -10.09
C GLU A 69 2.80 13.09 -9.49
N ARG A 70 3.79 12.35 -8.98
CA ARG A 70 5.04 12.89 -8.44
C ARG A 70 6.19 12.44 -9.33
N PRO A 71 7.39 13.04 -9.19
CA PRO A 71 8.55 12.57 -9.96
C PRO A 71 8.88 11.10 -9.76
N ASP A 72 8.58 10.53 -8.60
CA ASP A 72 8.85 9.13 -8.27
C ASP A 72 7.63 8.22 -8.41
N GLY A 73 6.48 8.73 -8.88
CA GLY A 73 5.30 7.92 -9.12
C GLY A 73 4.00 8.62 -8.79
N TRP A 74 2.99 7.82 -8.44
CA TRP A 74 1.63 8.29 -8.16
C TRP A 74 1.32 8.18 -6.67
N GLU A 75 0.74 9.23 -6.10
CA GLU A 75 0.26 9.19 -4.72
C GLU A 75 -0.98 8.31 -4.66
N LEU A 76 -0.97 7.34 -3.75
CA LEU A 76 -2.09 6.41 -3.57
C LEU A 76 -2.37 6.26 -2.08
N GLY A 77 -3.66 6.35 -1.74
CA GLY A 77 -4.14 6.04 -0.39
C GLY A 77 -4.66 4.61 -0.36
N ILE A 78 -4.17 3.85 0.59
CA ILE A 78 -4.49 2.43 0.75
C ILE A 78 -5.21 2.24 2.06
N GLU A 79 -6.34 1.51 2.01
CA GLU A 79 -7.09 1.12 3.20
C GLU A 79 -6.95 -0.37 3.41
N LEU A 80 -6.59 -0.76 4.63
CA LEU A 80 -6.50 -2.17 5.01
C LEU A 80 -7.92 -2.74 5.13
N ILE A 81 -8.15 -3.92 4.56
CA ILE A 81 -9.45 -4.59 4.67
C ILE A 81 -9.71 -5.00 6.12
N ARG A 82 -8.66 -5.39 6.84
CA ARG A 82 -8.72 -5.69 8.26
C ARG A 82 -7.85 -4.71 9.01
N PRO A 83 -8.42 -3.59 9.49
CA PRO A 83 -7.62 -2.62 10.24
C PRO A 83 -6.89 -3.29 11.39
N ASP A 84 -5.60 -2.99 11.51
CA ASP A 84 -4.75 -3.60 12.51
C ASP A 84 -3.76 -2.56 12.99
N MET A 85 -3.91 -2.14 14.24
CA MET A 85 -3.05 -1.11 14.82
C MET A 85 -1.59 -1.54 14.89
N ASN A 86 -1.34 -2.84 14.91
CA ASN A 86 0.02 -3.37 15.01
C ASN A 86 0.65 -3.70 13.66
N PHE A 87 -0.09 -3.56 12.58
CA PHE A 87 0.39 -3.96 11.25
C PHE A 87 1.71 -3.27 10.88
N TRP A 88 1.87 -2.02 11.27
CA TRP A 88 3.05 -1.23 10.92
C TRP A 88 4.24 -1.47 11.84
N GLY A 89 4.04 -2.19 12.94
CA GLY A 89 5.09 -2.39 13.94
C GLY A 89 5.46 -1.12 14.69
N LEU A 90 4.57 -0.14 14.67
CA LEU A 90 4.76 1.16 15.31
C LEU A 90 3.71 1.34 16.39
N GLU A 91 4.04 2.16 17.39
CA GLU A 91 3.07 2.59 18.39
C GLU A 91 2.29 3.77 17.82
N LEU A 92 1.04 3.52 17.51
CA LEU A 92 0.16 4.52 16.91
C LEU A 92 -0.80 5.12 17.93
#